data_c798731a412e1bfb763d25ea5bd0aa11
#
_entry.id   c798731a412e1bfb763d25ea5bd0aa11
#
_cell.length_a   1.000
_cell.length_b   1.000
_cell.length_c   1.000
_cell.angle_alpha   90.00
_cell.angle_beta   90.00
_cell.angle_gamma   90.00
#
_symmetry.space_group_name_H-M   'P 1'
#
loop_
_entity.id
_entity.type
_entity.pdbx_description
1 polymer ?
#
loop_
_entity_poly.entity_id
_entity_poly.type
_entity_poly.pdbx_seq_one_letter_code
_entity_poly.pdbx_strand_id
1 'polypeptide(L)'
;MVRGRFITFEGIDGAGKTTHLAWFRQRLDDKIAATGRSVVITREPGGTTLGESLRDLLLNQPMDLETEALLMFAARREHLAQIIEPALARGDWVLSDRFSDATFAYQGGGRGLPRDKLEALERWVQGGFQPDLTVLFDVPTNVASERRGAVRSPDKFESESDSFFGRTRAEYLRRAAESPERFVIIDATHSIADIQKQLEAVIASI
;
A
#
# COMPACT_ATOMS: atom_id res chain seq x y z
N MET A 1 -22.46 15.23 -5.26
CA MET A 1 -21.02 15.57 -5.24
C MET A 1 -20.25 14.42 -5.88
N VAL A 2 -19.20 14.70 -6.64
CA VAL A 2 -18.35 13.63 -7.20
C VAL A 2 -17.52 13.03 -6.06
N ARG A 3 -17.55 11.70 -5.91
CA ARG A 3 -16.73 10.95 -4.93
C ARG A 3 -15.25 11.31 -5.11
N GLY A 4 -14.51 11.36 -4.02
CA GLY A 4 -13.05 11.47 -4.05
C GLY A 4 -12.37 10.25 -4.66
N ARG A 5 -11.06 10.32 -4.88
CA ARG A 5 -10.26 9.20 -5.40
C ARG A 5 -9.44 8.54 -4.29
N PHE A 6 -9.34 7.23 -4.35
CA PHE A 6 -8.51 6.42 -3.46
C PHE A 6 -7.28 5.89 -4.21
N ILE A 7 -6.10 6.32 -3.78
CA ILE A 7 -4.82 5.98 -4.39
C ILE A 7 -3.98 5.23 -3.35
N THR A 8 -3.36 4.12 -3.75
CA THR A 8 -2.46 3.37 -2.88
C THR A 8 -1.05 3.32 -3.44
N PHE A 9 -0.05 3.36 -2.55
CA PHE A 9 1.36 3.13 -2.85
C PHE A 9 1.73 1.74 -2.38
N GLU A 10 2.20 0.89 -3.30
CA GLU A 10 2.52 -0.50 -3.05
C GLU A 10 3.95 -0.85 -3.48
N GLY A 11 4.45 -1.97 -3.01
CA GLY A 11 5.79 -2.47 -3.31
C GLY A 11 6.49 -2.97 -2.05
N ILE A 12 7.56 -3.74 -2.22
CA ILE A 12 8.33 -4.33 -1.12
C ILE A 12 9.02 -3.24 -0.27
N ASP A 13 9.46 -3.62 0.94
CA ASP A 13 10.23 -2.70 1.79
C ASP A 13 11.58 -2.39 1.11
N GLY A 14 12.00 -1.12 1.18
CA GLY A 14 13.16 -0.62 0.44
C GLY A 14 12.85 -0.16 -1.00
N ALA A 15 11.60 -0.28 -1.50
CA ALA A 15 11.23 0.20 -2.82
C ALA A 15 11.18 1.75 -2.95
N GLY A 16 11.27 2.49 -1.83
CA GLY A 16 11.33 3.97 -1.87
C GLY A 16 9.98 4.68 -1.77
N LYS A 17 8.89 3.97 -1.46
CA LYS A 17 7.53 4.55 -1.34
C LYS A 17 7.47 5.80 -0.47
N THR A 18 8.01 5.73 0.75
CA THR A 18 7.96 6.82 1.75
C THR A 18 8.65 8.09 1.24
N THR A 19 9.74 7.94 0.49
CA THR A 19 10.47 9.08 -0.11
C THR A 19 9.60 9.88 -1.06
N HIS A 20 8.73 9.20 -1.82
CA HIS A 20 7.91 9.82 -2.85
C HIS A 20 6.51 10.19 -2.37
N LEU A 21 6.05 9.66 -1.23
CA LEU A 21 4.70 9.88 -0.71
C LEU A 21 4.43 11.37 -0.43
N ALA A 22 5.34 12.04 0.28
CA ALA A 22 5.20 13.46 0.62
C ALA A 22 5.23 14.35 -0.63
N TRP A 23 6.12 14.06 -1.57
CA TRP A 23 6.21 14.75 -2.84
C TRP A 23 4.94 14.56 -3.70
N PHE A 24 4.46 13.33 -3.81
CA PHE A 24 3.24 13.01 -4.58
C PHE A 24 2.01 13.69 -3.97
N ARG A 25 1.91 13.69 -2.63
CA ARG A 25 0.87 14.44 -1.91
C ARG A 25 0.88 15.91 -2.30
N GLN A 26 2.03 16.58 -2.23
CA GLN A 26 2.12 18.00 -2.54
C GLN A 26 1.62 18.30 -3.96
N ARG A 27 2.01 17.47 -4.94
CA ARG A 27 1.54 17.59 -6.32
C ARG A 27 0.04 17.36 -6.48
N LEU A 28 -0.53 16.42 -5.69
CA LEU A 28 -1.98 16.23 -5.67
C LEU A 28 -2.70 17.43 -5.03
N ASP A 29 -2.20 17.95 -3.90
CA ASP A 29 -2.75 19.15 -3.26
C ASP A 29 -2.77 20.34 -4.25
N ASP A 30 -1.67 20.57 -4.98
CA ASP A 30 -1.58 21.60 -6.02
C ASP A 30 -2.62 21.37 -7.13
N LYS A 31 -2.77 20.14 -7.59
CA LYS A 31 -3.72 19.77 -8.66
C LYS A 31 -5.17 20.01 -8.27
N ILE A 32 -5.55 19.71 -7.03
CA ILE A 32 -6.95 19.81 -6.57
C ILE A 32 -7.26 21.12 -5.84
N ALA A 33 -6.28 22.01 -5.63
CA ALA A 33 -6.41 23.25 -4.84
C ALA A 33 -7.64 24.08 -5.20
N ALA A 34 -7.94 24.23 -6.50
CA ALA A 34 -9.09 25.01 -6.98
C ALA A 34 -10.46 24.33 -6.70
N THR A 35 -10.48 23.07 -6.27
CA THR A 35 -11.72 22.31 -6.06
C THR A 35 -12.29 22.43 -4.65
N GLY A 36 -11.54 23.01 -3.70
CA GLY A 36 -11.88 23.05 -2.28
C GLY A 36 -11.81 21.69 -1.57
N ARG A 37 -11.18 20.69 -2.19
CA ARG A 37 -10.98 19.34 -1.65
C ARG A 37 -9.60 19.23 -1.03
N SER A 38 -9.38 18.19 -0.20
CA SER A 38 -8.10 17.91 0.45
C SER A 38 -7.58 16.51 0.11
N VAL A 39 -6.27 16.30 0.37
CA VAL A 39 -5.64 14.97 0.30
C VAL A 39 -5.42 14.45 1.71
N VAL A 40 -6.11 13.37 2.05
CA VAL A 40 -5.93 12.63 3.31
C VAL A 40 -4.82 11.62 3.10
N ILE A 41 -3.74 11.72 3.90
CA ILE A 41 -2.68 10.71 3.93
C ILE A 41 -2.95 9.73 5.06
N THR A 42 -2.75 8.45 4.74
CA THR A 42 -2.93 7.35 5.70
C THR A 42 -2.00 6.18 5.36
N ARG A 43 -2.10 5.07 6.12
CA ARG A 43 -1.30 3.87 5.90
C ARG A 43 -1.97 2.62 6.42
N GLU A 44 -1.55 1.46 5.93
CA GLU A 44 -1.93 0.15 6.48
C GLU A 44 -0.71 -0.74 6.78
N PRO A 45 -0.81 -1.56 7.85
CA PRO A 45 -1.83 -1.47 8.90
C PRO A 45 -1.66 -0.20 9.72
N GLY A 46 -2.78 0.39 10.22
CA GLY A 46 -2.76 1.64 10.98
C GLY A 46 -3.87 2.62 10.58
N GLY A 47 -3.58 3.91 10.73
CA GLY A 47 -4.44 5.02 10.29
C GLY A 47 -5.58 5.38 11.25
N THR A 48 -5.93 4.53 12.19
CA THR A 48 -6.91 4.79 13.26
C THR A 48 -6.33 4.40 14.62
N THR A 49 -6.92 4.85 15.71
CA THR A 49 -6.42 4.49 17.06
C THR A 49 -6.38 2.97 17.26
N LEU A 50 -7.44 2.26 16.87
CA LEU A 50 -7.46 0.80 16.92
C LEU A 50 -6.46 0.20 15.92
N GLY A 51 -6.40 0.73 14.70
CA GLY A 51 -5.48 0.28 13.67
C GLY A 51 -4.01 0.39 14.09
N GLU A 52 -3.61 1.45 14.79
CA GLU A 52 -2.25 1.58 15.34
C GLU A 52 -1.97 0.57 16.45
N SER A 53 -2.95 0.26 17.31
CA SER A 53 -2.81 -0.78 18.33
C SER A 53 -2.64 -2.17 17.71
N LEU A 54 -3.41 -2.47 16.65
CA LEU A 54 -3.27 -3.71 15.89
C LEU A 54 -1.94 -3.78 15.14
N ARG A 55 -1.46 -2.65 14.60
CA ARG A 55 -0.14 -2.54 13.99
C ARG A 55 0.97 -2.90 14.99
N ASP A 56 0.90 -2.39 16.21
CA ASP A 56 1.88 -2.69 17.25
C ASP A 56 1.93 -4.20 17.54
N LEU A 57 0.77 -4.86 17.68
CA LEU A 57 0.71 -6.31 17.80
C LEU A 57 1.30 -7.04 16.60
N LEU A 58 0.94 -6.63 15.38
CA LEU A 58 1.39 -7.26 14.13
C LEU A 58 2.91 -7.18 13.94
N LEU A 59 3.53 -6.08 14.35
CA LEU A 59 4.97 -5.85 14.18
C LEU A 59 5.80 -6.49 15.30
N ASN A 60 5.27 -6.58 16.52
CA ASN A 60 6.05 -6.90 17.71
C ASN A 60 5.70 -8.25 18.34
N GLN A 61 4.58 -8.89 17.98
CA GLN A 61 4.17 -10.16 18.56
C GLN A 61 4.30 -11.31 17.54
N PRO A 62 4.87 -12.46 17.92
CA PRO A 62 4.76 -13.66 17.13
C PRO A 62 3.32 -14.17 17.14
N MET A 63 2.82 -14.60 15.98
CA MET A 63 1.47 -15.13 15.87
C MET A 63 1.36 -16.09 14.68
N ASP A 64 0.32 -16.89 14.69
CA ASP A 64 -0.07 -17.73 13.57
C ASP A 64 -0.39 -16.91 12.31
N LEU A 65 -0.11 -17.45 11.13
CA LEU A 65 -0.27 -16.74 9.87
C LEU A 65 -1.72 -16.33 9.57
N GLU A 66 -2.69 -17.18 9.92
CA GLU A 66 -4.09 -16.85 9.74
C GLU A 66 -4.52 -15.74 10.72
N THR A 67 -4.04 -15.80 11.96
CA THR A 67 -4.25 -14.72 12.95
C THR A 67 -3.69 -13.39 12.44
N GLU A 68 -2.48 -13.40 11.85
CA GLU A 68 -1.88 -12.20 11.26
C GLU A 68 -2.76 -11.61 10.15
N ALA A 69 -3.25 -12.45 9.24
CA ALA A 69 -4.15 -12.01 8.17
C ALA A 69 -5.48 -11.47 8.72
N LEU A 70 -6.07 -12.12 9.72
CA LEU A 70 -7.31 -11.65 10.37
C LEU A 70 -7.12 -10.27 11.01
N LEU A 71 -6.01 -10.04 11.69
CA LEU A 71 -5.70 -8.73 12.29
C LEU A 71 -5.45 -7.64 11.22
N MET A 72 -4.78 -7.99 10.10
CA MET A 72 -4.62 -7.07 8.97
C MET A 72 -5.99 -6.63 8.42
N PHE A 73 -6.91 -7.57 8.23
CA PHE A 73 -8.24 -7.25 7.72
C PHE A 73 -9.14 -6.58 8.77
N ALA A 74 -8.98 -6.85 10.06
CA ALA A 74 -9.66 -6.12 11.13
C ALA A 74 -9.23 -4.64 11.16
N ALA A 75 -7.92 -4.36 11.10
CA ALA A 75 -7.39 -3.00 11.00
C ALA A 75 -7.92 -2.28 9.76
N ARG A 76 -7.97 -2.98 8.63
CA ARG A 76 -8.51 -2.45 7.36
C ARG A 76 -9.99 -2.10 7.44
N ARG A 77 -10.83 -2.95 8.05
CA ARG A 77 -12.26 -2.63 8.19
C ARG A 77 -12.48 -1.33 8.96
N GLU A 78 -11.74 -1.19 10.06
CA GLU A 78 -11.78 0.02 10.88
C GLU A 78 -11.30 1.24 10.10
N HIS A 79 -10.20 1.09 9.36
CA HIS A 79 -9.62 2.14 8.52
C HIS A 79 -10.56 2.60 7.41
N LEU A 80 -11.23 1.65 6.73
CA LEU A 80 -12.27 1.96 5.76
C LEU A 80 -13.40 2.76 6.39
N ALA A 81 -13.93 2.29 7.53
CA ALA A 81 -15.10 2.89 8.16
C ALA A 81 -14.85 4.29 8.71
N GLN A 82 -13.67 4.53 9.31
CA GLN A 82 -13.40 5.77 10.00
C GLN A 82 -12.67 6.83 9.17
N ILE A 83 -11.86 6.41 8.20
CA ILE A 83 -10.99 7.33 7.46
C ILE A 83 -11.33 7.36 5.97
N ILE A 84 -11.24 6.19 5.28
CA ILE A 84 -11.26 6.17 3.82
C ILE A 84 -12.65 6.53 3.28
N GLU A 85 -13.67 5.74 3.65
CA GLU A 85 -15.04 5.94 3.16
C GLU A 85 -15.59 7.35 3.48
N PRO A 86 -15.43 7.89 4.72
CA PRO A 86 -15.89 9.25 5.01
C PRO A 86 -15.15 10.34 4.22
N ALA A 87 -13.83 10.21 4.01
CA ALA A 87 -13.07 11.17 3.23
C ALA A 87 -13.54 11.17 1.76
N LEU A 88 -13.67 9.99 1.16
CA LEU A 88 -14.15 9.85 -0.22
C LEU A 88 -15.57 10.37 -0.38
N ALA A 89 -16.46 10.18 0.60
CA ALA A 89 -17.82 10.68 0.58
C ALA A 89 -17.87 12.22 0.59
N ARG A 90 -16.94 12.88 1.27
CA ARG A 90 -16.79 14.36 1.21
C ARG A 90 -16.21 14.86 -0.11
N GLY A 91 -15.71 13.96 -0.96
CA GLY A 91 -15.02 14.29 -2.20
C GLY A 91 -13.50 14.49 -2.03
N ASP A 92 -12.95 14.28 -0.82
CA ASP A 92 -11.51 14.31 -0.56
C ASP A 92 -10.80 13.15 -1.24
N TRP A 93 -9.55 13.34 -1.59
CA TRP A 93 -8.71 12.25 -2.10
C TRP A 93 -8.00 11.56 -0.93
N VAL A 94 -7.84 10.26 -1.02
CA VAL A 94 -7.12 9.47 -0.03
C VAL A 94 -5.89 8.85 -0.66
N LEU A 95 -4.73 9.06 -0.03
CA LEU A 95 -3.45 8.46 -0.42
C LEU A 95 -2.97 7.56 0.73
N SER A 96 -2.96 6.25 0.51
CA SER A 96 -2.54 5.27 1.51
C SER A 96 -1.19 4.64 1.16
N ASP A 97 -0.27 4.60 2.14
CA ASP A 97 0.89 3.71 2.08
C ASP A 97 0.41 2.30 2.42
N ARG A 98 0.27 1.47 1.40
CA ARG A 98 -0.30 0.12 1.39
C ARG A 98 -1.83 0.06 1.55
N PHE A 99 -2.37 -1.05 1.05
CA PHE A 99 -3.75 -1.50 1.22
C PHE A 99 -3.83 -3.04 1.07
N SER A 100 -4.93 -3.58 0.53
CA SER A 100 -5.12 -5.02 0.41
C SER A 100 -4.06 -5.74 -0.42
N ASP A 101 -3.52 -5.10 -1.46
CA ASP A 101 -2.46 -5.68 -2.30
C ASP A 101 -1.22 -6.07 -1.48
N ALA A 102 -0.88 -5.30 -0.43
CA ALA A 102 0.18 -5.65 0.51
C ALA A 102 -0.10 -6.96 1.26
N THR A 103 -1.34 -7.18 1.71
CA THR A 103 -1.69 -8.42 2.43
C THR A 103 -1.59 -9.63 1.51
N PHE A 104 -2.05 -9.53 0.27
CA PHE A 104 -1.85 -10.59 -0.71
C PHE A 104 -0.37 -10.85 -1.00
N ALA A 105 0.43 -9.79 -1.10
CA ALA A 105 1.85 -9.92 -1.37
C ALA A 105 2.62 -10.54 -0.21
N TYR A 106 2.43 -10.05 1.02
CA TYR A 106 3.21 -10.45 2.19
C TYR A 106 2.69 -11.75 2.82
N GLN A 107 1.41 -11.83 3.18
CA GLN A 107 0.83 -13.02 3.81
C GLN A 107 0.59 -14.11 2.76
N GLY A 108 0.14 -13.76 1.55
CA GLY A 108 -0.06 -14.70 0.45
C GLY A 108 1.26 -15.13 -0.17
N GLY A 109 1.84 -14.32 -1.05
CA GLY A 109 3.04 -14.64 -1.80
C GLY A 109 4.26 -14.93 -0.93
N GLY A 110 4.55 -14.04 0.02
CA GLY A 110 5.70 -14.13 0.91
C GLY A 110 5.63 -15.33 1.85
N ARG A 111 4.54 -15.47 2.62
CA ARG A 111 4.35 -16.47 3.67
C ARG A 111 3.52 -17.69 3.26
N GLY A 112 2.88 -17.66 2.10
CA GLY A 112 2.18 -18.81 1.54
C GLY A 112 0.78 -19.04 2.11
N LEU A 113 0.11 -18.01 2.66
CA LEU A 113 -1.30 -18.15 3.03
C LEU A 113 -2.14 -18.40 1.78
N PRO A 114 -3.02 -19.42 1.77
CA PRO A 114 -3.84 -19.74 0.62
C PRO A 114 -4.67 -18.54 0.13
N ARG A 115 -4.64 -18.31 -1.18
CA ARG A 115 -5.27 -17.16 -1.83
C ARG A 115 -6.78 -17.08 -1.58
N ASP A 116 -7.46 -18.21 -1.61
CA ASP A 116 -8.90 -18.31 -1.39
C ASP A 116 -9.32 -17.77 -0.01
N LYS A 117 -8.49 -17.96 1.01
CA LYS A 117 -8.70 -17.38 2.36
C LYS A 117 -8.59 -15.85 2.32
N LEU A 118 -7.55 -15.33 1.66
CA LEU A 118 -7.38 -13.88 1.50
C LEU A 118 -8.53 -13.24 0.71
N GLU A 119 -8.95 -13.87 -0.38
CA GLU A 119 -10.09 -13.43 -1.19
C GLU A 119 -11.41 -13.46 -0.40
N ALA A 120 -11.59 -14.45 0.46
CA ALA A 120 -12.77 -14.51 1.33
C ALA A 120 -12.79 -13.34 2.33
N LEU A 121 -11.66 -13.05 2.95
CA LEU A 121 -11.51 -11.90 3.86
C LEU A 121 -11.68 -10.56 3.12
N GLU A 122 -11.08 -10.42 1.94
CA GLU A 122 -11.23 -9.23 1.10
C GLU A 122 -12.69 -8.98 0.75
N ARG A 123 -13.41 -9.98 0.25
CA ARG A 123 -14.84 -9.87 -0.07
C ARG A 123 -15.67 -9.48 1.14
N TRP A 124 -15.40 -10.09 2.30
CA TRP A 124 -16.17 -9.79 3.53
C TRP A 124 -15.91 -8.37 4.04
N VAL A 125 -14.64 -7.97 4.10
CA VAL A 125 -14.21 -6.70 4.71
C VAL A 125 -14.45 -5.50 3.79
N GLN A 126 -14.18 -5.66 2.49
CA GLN A 126 -14.18 -4.58 1.50
C GLN A 126 -15.44 -4.54 0.62
N GLY A 127 -16.19 -5.67 0.50
CA GLY A 127 -17.43 -5.69 -0.30
C GLY A 127 -17.22 -5.29 -1.76
N GLY A 128 -16.05 -5.59 -2.33
CA GLY A 128 -15.70 -5.19 -3.70
C GLY A 128 -15.06 -3.79 -3.82
N PHE A 129 -14.91 -3.07 -2.71
CA PHE A 129 -14.19 -1.79 -2.69
C PHE A 129 -12.71 -2.00 -3.02
N GLN A 130 -12.20 -1.27 -4.02
CA GLN A 130 -10.80 -1.30 -4.47
C GLN A 130 -10.28 0.12 -4.64
N PRO A 131 -8.95 0.34 -4.62
CA PRO A 131 -8.35 1.61 -5.01
C PRO A 131 -8.73 2.00 -6.44
N ASP A 132 -8.92 3.29 -6.67
CA ASP A 132 -9.09 3.84 -8.02
C ASP A 132 -7.77 3.79 -8.80
N LEU A 133 -6.63 3.81 -8.08
CA LEU A 133 -5.29 3.69 -8.63
C LEU A 133 -4.35 3.06 -7.61
N THR A 134 -3.56 2.08 -8.03
CA THR A 134 -2.45 1.52 -7.27
C THR A 134 -1.13 1.85 -7.97
N VAL A 135 -0.27 2.59 -7.30
CA VAL A 135 1.09 2.91 -7.76
C VAL A 135 2.04 1.87 -7.17
N LEU A 136 2.46 0.92 -7.99
CA LEU A 136 3.38 -0.14 -7.58
C LEU A 136 4.83 0.26 -7.86
N PHE A 137 5.62 0.46 -6.81
CA PHE A 137 7.05 0.68 -6.90
C PHE A 137 7.75 -0.68 -7.06
N ASP A 138 8.14 -1.02 -8.27
CA ASP A 138 8.82 -2.26 -8.56
C ASP A 138 10.34 -2.07 -8.49
N VAL A 139 11.00 -2.96 -7.74
CA VAL A 139 12.46 -2.95 -7.58
C VAL A 139 12.97 -4.39 -7.35
N PRO A 140 14.12 -4.77 -7.93
CA PRO A 140 14.78 -6.03 -7.62
C PRO A 140 15.11 -6.14 -6.13
N THR A 141 15.01 -7.36 -5.58
CA THR A 141 15.16 -7.60 -4.14
C THR A 141 16.53 -7.22 -3.59
N ASN A 142 17.60 -7.43 -4.37
CA ASN A 142 18.95 -7.02 -4.01
C ASN A 142 19.07 -5.50 -3.80
N VAL A 143 18.51 -4.69 -4.70
CA VAL A 143 18.50 -3.23 -4.60
C VAL A 143 17.67 -2.79 -3.38
N ALA A 144 16.52 -3.42 -3.17
CA ALA A 144 15.68 -3.15 -2.00
C ALA A 144 16.39 -3.50 -0.69
N SER A 145 17.12 -4.62 -0.65
CA SER A 145 17.89 -5.07 0.50
C SER A 145 19.01 -4.07 0.88
N GLU A 146 19.78 -3.61 -0.11
CA GLU A 146 20.79 -2.58 0.10
C GLU A 146 20.22 -1.30 0.72
N ARG A 147 19.05 -0.85 0.23
CA ARG A 147 18.38 0.34 0.75
C ARG A 147 17.86 0.17 2.17
N ARG A 148 17.34 -1.02 2.54
CA ARG A 148 16.88 -1.32 3.91
C ARG A 148 18.02 -1.32 4.91
N GLY A 149 19.15 -1.95 4.58
CA GLY A 149 20.30 -2.05 5.47
C GLY A 149 20.92 -0.71 5.90
N ALA A 150 20.57 0.38 5.21
CA ALA A 150 21.15 1.71 5.47
C ALA A 150 20.36 2.55 6.51
N VAL A 151 19.15 2.15 6.97
CA VAL A 151 18.24 3.11 7.59
C VAL A 151 17.92 2.89 9.07
N ARG A 152 17.75 1.64 9.57
CA ARG A 152 17.39 1.35 10.99
C ARG A 152 17.40 -0.14 11.32
N SER A 153 17.18 -0.49 12.60
CA SER A 153 16.90 -1.87 13.00
C SER A 153 15.61 -2.35 12.31
N PRO A 154 15.65 -3.51 11.63
CA PRO A 154 14.52 -4.04 10.89
C PRO A 154 13.38 -4.47 11.80
N ASP A 155 12.14 -4.28 11.37
CA ASP A 155 10.97 -4.88 12.00
C ASP A 155 10.81 -6.36 11.60
N LYS A 156 9.72 -7.01 12.10
CA LYS A 156 9.42 -8.43 11.85
C LYS A 156 9.36 -8.79 10.35
N PHE A 157 8.83 -7.91 9.51
CA PHE A 157 8.71 -8.15 8.07
C PHE A 157 9.99 -7.79 7.33
N GLU A 158 10.65 -6.71 7.73
CA GLU A 158 11.91 -6.26 7.15
C GLU A 158 13.07 -7.24 7.39
N SER A 159 12.99 -8.08 8.44
CA SER A 159 13.97 -9.13 8.78
C SER A 159 13.80 -10.44 8.01
N GLU A 160 12.81 -10.55 7.13
CA GLU A 160 12.55 -11.72 6.31
C GLU A 160 13.66 -11.95 5.25
N SER A 161 13.72 -13.18 4.72
CA SER A 161 14.75 -13.59 3.75
C SER A 161 14.55 -12.96 2.37
N ASP A 162 15.60 -12.93 1.55
CA ASP A 162 15.51 -12.47 0.15
C ASP A 162 14.54 -13.31 -0.68
N SER A 163 14.42 -14.61 -0.39
CA SER A 163 13.43 -15.47 -1.05
C SER A 163 11.99 -15.09 -0.71
N PHE A 164 11.74 -14.63 0.51
CA PHE A 164 10.45 -14.07 0.92
C PHE A 164 10.12 -12.83 0.10
N PHE A 165 11.05 -11.87 0.02
CA PHE A 165 10.85 -10.66 -0.78
C PHE A 165 10.70 -10.93 -2.27
N GLY A 166 11.38 -11.98 -2.78
CA GLY A 166 11.21 -12.43 -4.17
C GLY A 166 9.78 -12.88 -4.46
N ARG A 167 9.21 -13.71 -3.58
CA ARG A 167 7.82 -14.17 -3.68
C ARG A 167 6.81 -13.02 -3.48
N THR A 168 7.08 -12.13 -2.53
CA THR A 168 6.26 -10.94 -2.27
C THR A 168 6.19 -10.04 -3.49
N ARG A 169 7.33 -9.73 -4.13
CA ARG A 169 7.40 -8.96 -5.38
C ARG A 169 6.65 -9.66 -6.52
N ALA A 170 6.86 -10.96 -6.68
CA ALA A 170 6.17 -11.73 -7.71
C ALA A 170 4.64 -11.67 -7.56
N GLU A 171 4.13 -11.70 -6.33
CA GLU A 171 2.70 -11.59 -6.06
C GLU A 171 2.16 -10.19 -6.38
N TYR A 172 2.89 -9.12 -6.06
CA TYR A 172 2.51 -7.76 -6.49
C TYR A 172 2.41 -7.66 -8.02
N LEU A 173 3.40 -8.17 -8.75
CA LEU A 173 3.39 -8.14 -10.21
C LEU A 173 2.26 -8.99 -10.79
N ARG A 174 1.94 -10.13 -10.16
CA ARG A 174 0.80 -10.96 -10.56
C ARG A 174 -0.52 -10.21 -10.39
N ARG A 175 -0.75 -9.53 -9.25
CA ARG A 175 -1.95 -8.70 -9.00
C ARG A 175 -2.04 -7.54 -9.99
N ALA A 176 -0.93 -6.91 -10.30
CA ALA A 176 -0.88 -5.86 -11.32
C ALA A 176 -1.28 -6.38 -12.72
N ALA A 177 -0.83 -7.59 -13.08
CA ALA A 177 -1.21 -8.22 -14.34
C ALA A 177 -2.70 -8.63 -14.40
N GLU A 178 -3.31 -8.95 -13.25
CA GLU A 178 -4.75 -9.29 -13.17
C GLU A 178 -5.67 -8.06 -13.20
N SER A 179 -5.17 -6.87 -12.84
CA SER A 179 -5.95 -5.63 -12.79
C SER A 179 -5.18 -4.45 -13.42
N PRO A 180 -4.78 -4.57 -14.69
CA PRO A 180 -3.90 -3.58 -15.34
C PRO A 180 -4.53 -2.19 -15.44
N GLU A 181 -5.86 -2.09 -15.42
CA GLU A 181 -6.60 -0.84 -15.44
C GLU A 181 -6.45 -0.02 -14.16
N ARG A 182 -6.12 -0.69 -13.04
CA ARG A 182 -5.98 -0.11 -11.71
C ARG A 182 -4.51 0.14 -11.32
N PHE A 183 -3.58 -0.60 -11.92
CA PHE A 183 -2.16 -0.52 -11.56
C PHE A 183 -1.35 0.33 -12.53
N VAL A 184 -0.48 1.16 -11.95
CA VAL A 184 0.66 1.77 -12.66
C VAL A 184 1.94 1.29 -11.98
N ILE A 185 2.83 0.67 -12.77
CA ILE A 185 4.11 0.17 -12.27
C ILE A 185 5.18 1.25 -12.50
N ILE A 186 5.86 1.63 -11.43
CA ILE A 186 6.99 2.57 -11.42
C ILE A 186 8.28 1.77 -11.31
N ASP A 187 9.19 1.97 -12.26
CA ASP A 187 10.55 1.42 -12.13
C ASP A 187 11.31 2.18 -11.04
N ALA A 188 11.34 1.58 -9.86
CA ALA A 188 11.95 2.17 -8.69
C ALA A 188 13.49 1.95 -8.61
N THR A 189 14.13 1.46 -9.66
CA THR A 189 15.60 1.37 -9.75
C THR A 189 16.24 2.72 -10.08
N HIS A 190 15.49 3.62 -10.67
CA HIS A 190 15.96 4.92 -11.14
C HIS A 190 16.25 5.92 -10.02
N SER A 191 16.81 7.07 -10.39
CA SER A 191 17.04 8.20 -9.47
C SER A 191 15.72 8.76 -8.95
N ILE A 192 15.76 9.45 -7.79
CA ILE A 192 14.58 10.13 -7.21
C ILE A 192 13.93 11.06 -8.25
N ALA A 193 14.73 11.83 -9.01
CA ALA A 193 14.23 12.75 -10.01
C ALA A 193 13.52 12.03 -11.17
N ASP A 194 14.03 10.89 -11.62
CA ASP A 194 13.41 10.13 -12.72
C ASP A 194 12.16 9.39 -12.28
N ILE A 195 12.13 8.88 -11.03
CA ILE A 195 10.89 8.35 -10.42
C ILE A 195 9.84 9.44 -10.31
N GLN A 196 10.21 10.66 -9.89
CA GLN A 196 9.28 11.79 -9.83
C GLN A 196 8.71 12.16 -11.20
N LYS A 197 9.48 12.09 -12.28
CA LYS A 197 8.95 12.26 -13.65
C LYS A 197 7.92 11.20 -14.04
N GLN A 198 8.14 9.92 -13.67
CA GLN A 198 7.15 8.87 -13.88
C GLN A 198 5.86 9.19 -13.10
N LEU A 199 6.00 9.60 -11.83
CA LEU A 199 4.88 9.96 -10.98
C LEU A 199 4.14 11.23 -11.46
N GLU A 200 4.82 12.20 -12.07
CA GLU A 200 4.17 13.35 -12.71
C GLU A 200 3.25 12.92 -13.86
N ALA A 201 3.68 11.96 -14.68
CA ALA A 201 2.83 11.41 -15.74
C ALA A 201 1.58 10.72 -15.15
N VAL A 202 1.72 10.01 -14.03
CA VAL A 202 0.59 9.42 -13.29
C VAL A 202 -0.38 10.51 -12.81
N ILE A 203 0.14 11.57 -12.15
CA ILE A 203 -0.68 12.67 -11.66
C ILE A 203 -1.40 13.40 -12.82
N ALA A 204 -0.76 13.54 -13.96
CA ALA A 204 -1.37 14.17 -15.13
C ALA A 204 -2.55 13.36 -15.69
N SER A 205 -2.54 12.02 -15.54
CA SER A 205 -3.56 11.11 -16.09
C SER A 205 -4.81 10.96 -15.22
N ILE A 206 -4.79 11.44 -13.96
CA ILE A 206 -5.90 11.26 -12.99
C ILE A 206 -6.68 12.59 -12.70
#